data_4044995e0bccaa722a6315ec20bdf13b
#
_entry.id   4044995e0bccaa722a6315ec20bdf13b
#
_cell.length_a   1.000
_cell.length_b   1.000
_cell.length_c   1.000
_cell.angle_alpha   90.00
_cell.angle_beta   90.00
_cell.angle_gamma   90.00
#
_symmetry.space_group_name_H-M   'P 1'
#
loop_
_entity.id
_entity.type
_entity.pdbx_description
1 polymer ?
#
loop_
_entity_poly.entity_id
_entity_poly.type
_entity_poly.pdbx_seq_one_letter_code
_entity_poly.pdbx_strand_id
1 'polypeptide(L)'
;MSFKKPVWFYPYTGIYMNKTLLYIIAGASLGILGPVLVHFGNPANMGVCAACFLRDSMGALGFHQAKVVQYLRPEILGLIIGGFLASLLWSRNFTPVSGSAAFSRFFLGVFAMIGCLIFLGCPWRAFLRLGGGDMTAIAGVVGLFAGVFVGRAFKKNGYILPESETTAKAIGFLPLIIAILLLIALIFGLKLGENGALFSSEKGPGSQHANLFISLICAIIIGAFMQRSKFCSVGAISKIFERDFSMFYGVASIIVCASITNLVLNQYKFGFEGQPIAHNDMLWSFLGMTLAGLCFSLSYGCPGKHLVQMGAGNLSSAVFVLGMGAGAAISHNFILASSGAGITPFAPYAVAIGFIYAIYVGFFTKKA
;
A
#
# COMPACT_ATOMS: atom_id res chain seq x y z
N MET A 1 28.94 25.47 -8.23
CA MET A 1 27.81 24.60 -8.67
C MET A 1 26.64 24.80 -7.72
N SER A 2 25.61 25.51 -8.18
CA SER A 2 24.43 25.86 -7.39
C SER A 2 23.53 24.65 -7.28
N PHE A 3 23.40 24.09 -6.09
CA PHE A 3 22.38 23.08 -5.81
C PHE A 3 21.00 23.73 -5.90
N LYS A 4 20.29 23.52 -6.99
CA LYS A 4 18.85 23.84 -7.07
C LYS A 4 18.14 22.98 -6.02
N LYS A 5 17.58 23.63 -4.99
CA LYS A 5 16.75 22.99 -3.97
C LYS A 5 15.58 22.30 -4.68
N PRO A 6 15.22 21.05 -4.33
CA PRO A 6 14.09 20.37 -4.94
C PRO A 6 12.80 21.16 -4.67
N VAL A 7 11.95 21.28 -5.68
CA VAL A 7 10.74 22.11 -5.78
C VAL A 7 9.61 21.66 -4.80
N TRP A 8 9.92 21.05 -3.67
CA TRP A 8 8.96 20.46 -2.73
C TRP A 8 8.67 21.30 -1.48
N PHE A 9 9.12 22.56 -1.42
CA PHE A 9 8.87 23.43 -0.29
C PHE A 9 7.96 24.60 -0.70
N TYR A 10 6.66 24.50 -0.40
CA TYR A 10 5.80 25.66 -0.29
C TYR A 10 5.21 25.75 1.13
N PRO A 11 5.49 26.84 1.85
CA PRO A 11 4.92 27.11 3.15
C PRO A 11 3.64 27.93 2.99
N TYR A 12 2.49 27.30 3.07
CA TYR A 12 1.23 28.06 3.22
C TYR A 12 0.23 27.28 4.06
N THR A 13 0.20 27.58 5.30
CA THR A 13 -0.90 27.82 6.26
C THR A 13 -0.26 27.95 7.64
N GLY A 14 -0.59 29.02 8.37
CA GLY A 14 0.05 29.51 9.60
C GLY A 14 -0.01 28.63 10.86
N ILE A 15 -0.02 27.31 10.72
CA ILE A 15 0.21 26.38 11.82
C ILE A 15 1.47 25.59 11.46
N TYR A 16 2.59 26.03 11.99
CA TYR A 16 3.86 25.30 11.95
C TYR A 16 3.77 24.05 12.81
N MET A 17 3.15 22.97 12.30
CA MET A 17 3.23 21.67 12.95
C MET A 17 4.61 21.06 12.69
N ASN A 18 5.25 20.55 13.76
CA ASN A 18 6.47 19.78 13.65
C ASN A 18 6.24 18.57 12.71
N LYS A 19 7.17 18.33 11.78
CA LYS A 19 7.09 17.21 10.82
C LYS A 19 6.91 15.87 11.52
N THR A 20 7.59 15.66 12.64
CA THR A 20 7.47 14.44 13.45
C THR A 20 6.05 14.26 13.97
N LEU A 21 5.41 15.34 14.44
CA LEU A 21 4.01 15.31 14.90
C LEU A 21 3.05 14.95 13.75
N LEU A 22 3.28 15.46 12.55
CA LEU A 22 2.49 15.09 11.36
C LEU A 22 2.63 13.59 11.03
N TYR A 23 3.83 13.02 11.16
CA TYR A 23 4.03 11.57 10.97
C TYR A 23 3.31 10.75 12.04
N ILE A 24 3.35 11.18 13.30
CA ILE A 24 2.63 10.54 14.41
C ILE A 24 1.13 10.56 14.16
N ILE A 25 0.56 11.72 13.78
CA ILE A 25 -0.88 11.84 13.48
C ILE A 25 -1.29 10.94 12.31
N ALA A 26 -0.48 10.92 11.24
CA ALA A 26 -0.75 10.05 10.10
C ALA A 26 -0.69 8.55 10.49
N GLY A 27 0.30 8.15 11.29
CA GLY A 27 0.38 6.80 11.82
C GLY A 27 -0.78 6.47 12.76
N ALA A 28 -1.11 7.36 13.69
CA ALA A 28 -2.22 7.20 14.62
C ALA A 28 -3.58 7.07 13.90
N SER A 29 -3.82 7.86 12.83
CA SER A 29 -5.04 7.74 12.04
C SER A 29 -5.22 6.34 11.45
N LEU A 30 -4.15 5.75 10.92
CA LEU A 30 -4.17 4.38 10.42
C LEU A 30 -4.30 3.36 11.56
N GLY A 31 -3.56 3.55 12.67
CA GLY A 31 -3.56 2.66 13.82
C GLY A 31 -4.88 2.62 14.58
N ILE A 32 -5.66 3.70 14.55
CA ILE A 32 -7.01 3.75 15.16
C ILE A 32 -8.06 3.26 14.17
N LEU A 33 -8.13 3.89 12.99
CA LEU A 33 -9.20 3.62 12.03
C LEU A 33 -9.11 2.22 11.42
N GLY A 34 -7.92 1.62 11.33
CA GLY A 34 -7.76 0.23 10.87
C GLY A 34 -8.53 -0.78 11.73
N PRO A 35 -8.25 -0.89 13.04
CA PRO A 35 -9.00 -1.77 13.94
C PRO A 35 -10.48 -1.39 14.07
N VAL A 36 -10.83 -0.11 14.03
CA VAL A 36 -12.23 0.34 14.01
C VAL A 36 -12.96 -0.23 12.79
N LEU A 37 -12.36 -0.23 11.61
CA LEU A 37 -12.97 -0.85 10.42
C LEU A 37 -13.11 -2.37 10.56
N VAL A 38 -12.19 -3.05 11.25
CA VAL A 38 -12.35 -4.47 11.58
C VAL A 38 -13.56 -4.67 12.49
N HIS A 39 -13.75 -3.82 13.50
CA HIS A 39 -14.92 -3.85 14.38
C HIS A 39 -16.24 -3.70 13.60
N PHE A 40 -16.26 -2.88 12.57
CA PHE A 40 -17.42 -2.65 11.73
C PHE A 40 -17.58 -3.67 10.57
N GLY A 41 -16.76 -4.72 10.51
CA GLY A 41 -16.96 -5.84 9.58
C GLY A 41 -15.86 -6.05 8.55
N ASN A 42 -14.80 -5.23 8.49
CA ASN A 42 -13.65 -5.56 7.64
C ASN A 42 -13.00 -6.87 8.10
N PRO A 43 -12.30 -7.59 7.20
CA PRO A 43 -11.69 -8.86 7.56
C PRO A 43 -10.75 -8.72 8.75
N ALA A 44 -10.88 -9.63 9.70
CA ALA A 44 -10.04 -9.66 10.89
C ALA A 44 -8.56 -9.66 10.50
N ASN A 45 -7.74 -8.93 11.28
CA ASN A 45 -6.30 -8.79 11.04
C ASN A 45 -5.92 -8.08 9.71
N MET A 46 -6.88 -7.45 9.02
CA MET A 46 -6.64 -6.70 7.78
C MET A 46 -6.65 -5.18 7.98
N GLY A 47 -7.62 -4.66 8.75
CA GLY A 47 -7.78 -3.22 8.96
C GLY A 47 -7.90 -2.45 7.65
N VAL A 48 -6.84 -1.73 7.29
CA VAL A 48 -6.65 -1.09 5.98
C VAL A 48 -5.37 -1.61 5.34
N CYS A 49 -5.50 -2.52 4.39
CA CYS A 49 -4.38 -3.11 3.66
C CYS A 49 -4.39 -2.67 2.20
N ALA A 50 -3.49 -1.77 1.83
CA ALA A 50 -3.42 -1.26 0.47
C ALA A 50 -3.22 -2.36 -0.60
N ALA A 51 -2.40 -3.40 -0.33
CA ALA A 51 -2.19 -4.50 -1.27
C ALA A 51 -3.38 -5.45 -1.33
N CYS A 52 -3.88 -5.93 -0.16
CA CYS A 52 -4.98 -6.89 -0.14
C CYS A 52 -6.29 -6.28 -0.69
N PHE A 53 -6.55 -5.03 -0.37
CA PHE A 53 -7.75 -4.34 -0.84
C PHE A 53 -7.67 -3.98 -2.34
N LEU A 54 -6.47 -3.67 -2.84
CA LEU A 54 -6.26 -3.54 -4.28
C LEU A 54 -6.48 -4.89 -4.99
N ARG A 55 -5.97 -6.01 -4.43
CA ARG A 55 -6.24 -7.36 -4.92
C ARG A 55 -7.74 -7.66 -4.99
N ASP A 56 -8.48 -7.40 -3.89
CA ASP A 56 -9.92 -7.62 -3.83
C ASP A 56 -10.66 -6.80 -4.90
N SER A 57 -10.23 -5.54 -5.10
CA SER A 57 -10.78 -4.65 -6.13
C SER A 57 -10.51 -5.17 -7.55
N MET A 58 -9.31 -5.71 -7.81
CA MET A 58 -9.01 -6.35 -9.09
C MET A 58 -9.85 -7.59 -9.33
N GLY A 59 -10.14 -8.36 -8.30
CA GLY A 59 -11.08 -9.48 -8.36
C GLY A 59 -12.52 -9.04 -8.63
N ALA A 60 -12.98 -7.97 -7.98
CA ALA A 60 -14.28 -7.38 -8.24
C ALA A 60 -14.43 -6.90 -9.70
N LEU A 61 -13.35 -6.44 -10.31
CA LEU A 61 -13.30 -6.04 -11.72
C LEU A 61 -13.10 -7.21 -12.68
N GLY A 62 -13.05 -8.46 -12.19
CA GLY A 62 -12.97 -9.66 -13.03
C GLY A 62 -11.56 -10.02 -13.51
N PHE A 63 -10.49 -9.33 -13.05
CA PHE A 63 -9.12 -9.62 -13.47
C PHE A 63 -8.58 -10.95 -12.90
N HIS A 64 -9.23 -11.51 -11.88
CA HIS A 64 -8.96 -12.86 -11.37
C HIS A 64 -10.23 -13.55 -10.88
N GLN A 65 -10.22 -14.89 -10.86
CA GLN A 65 -11.37 -15.74 -10.53
C GLN A 65 -11.36 -16.30 -9.09
N ALA A 66 -10.55 -15.75 -8.19
CA ALA A 66 -10.47 -16.18 -6.80
C ALA A 66 -11.71 -15.71 -6.02
N LYS A 67 -12.78 -16.53 -6.02
CA LYS A 67 -14.13 -16.21 -5.50
C LYS A 67 -14.18 -15.75 -4.04
N VAL A 68 -13.15 -15.99 -3.25
CA VAL A 68 -13.09 -15.62 -1.82
C VAL A 68 -12.49 -14.24 -1.55
N VAL A 69 -11.98 -13.54 -2.58
CA VAL A 69 -11.28 -12.25 -2.48
C VAL A 69 -11.71 -11.29 -3.60
N GLN A 70 -13.00 -11.19 -3.83
CA GLN A 70 -13.61 -10.30 -4.82
C GLN A 70 -14.55 -9.33 -4.11
N TYR A 71 -14.16 -8.09 -3.99
CA TYR A 71 -14.96 -6.98 -3.49
C TYR A 71 -14.31 -5.65 -3.88
N LEU A 72 -15.07 -4.74 -4.47
CA LEU A 72 -14.56 -3.41 -4.77
C LEU A 72 -14.44 -2.61 -3.47
N ARG A 73 -13.21 -2.49 -2.97
CA ARG A 73 -12.93 -1.90 -1.66
C ARG A 73 -13.04 -0.38 -1.66
N PRO A 74 -14.01 0.20 -0.96
CA PRO A 74 -14.16 1.65 -0.87
C PRO A 74 -12.95 2.32 -0.22
N GLU A 75 -12.17 1.59 0.57
CA GLU A 75 -10.93 2.10 1.18
C GLU A 75 -9.88 2.48 0.13
N ILE A 76 -9.75 1.72 -0.96
CA ILE A 76 -8.82 2.07 -2.05
C ILE A 76 -9.25 3.38 -2.70
N LEU A 77 -10.55 3.52 -2.97
CA LEU A 77 -11.12 4.73 -3.58
C LEU A 77 -10.98 5.93 -2.64
N GLY A 78 -11.25 5.73 -1.35
CA GLY A 78 -11.11 6.75 -0.31
C GLY A 78 -9.68 7.23 -0.12
N LEU A 79 -8.66 6.37 -0.19
CA LEU A 79 -7.25 6.78 -0.14
C LEU A 79 -6.87 7.69 -1.31
N ILE A 80 -7.36 7.39 -2.53
CA ILE A 80 -7.13 8.21 -3.73
C ILE A 80 -7.82 9.57 -3.58
N ILE A 81 -9.10 9.58 -3.19
CA ILE A 81 -9.89 10.80 -2.98
C ILE A 81 -9.27 11.65 -1.86
N GLY A 82 -8.89 11.04 -0.73
CA GLY A 82 -8.23 11.71 0.39
C GLY A 82 -6.89 12.34 0.00
N GLY A 83 -6.10 11.66 -0.83
CA GLY A 83 -4.87 12.19 -1.42
C GLY A 83 -5.11 13.43 -2.28
N PHE A 84 -6.15 13.39 -3.12
CA PHE A 84 -6.58 14.52 -3.95
C PHE A 84 -7.04 15.71 -3.09
N LEU A 85 -7.98 15.48 -2.17
CA LEU A 85 -8.50 16.53 -1.30
C LEU A 85 -7.39 17.19 -0.49
N ALA A 86 -6.46 16.42 0.05
CA ALA A 86 -5.30 16.95 0.76
C ALA A 86 -4.40 17.79 -0.14
N SER A 87 -4.23 17.45 -1.40
CA SER A 87 -3.44 18.23 -2.34
C SER A 87 -4.09 19.58 -2.64
N LEU A 88 -5.41 19.66 -2.71
CA LEU A 88 -6.14 20.91 -2.89
C LEU A 88 -6.14 21.77 -1.62
N LEU A 89 -6.45 21.18 -0.46
CA LEU A 89 -6.64 21.91 0.79
C LEU A 89 -5.33 22.49 1.34
N TRP A 90 -4.23 21.73 1.26
CA TRP A 90 -2.96 22.12 1.88
C TRP A 90 -1.89 22.57 0.90
N SER A 91 -1.86 22.06 -0.32
CA SER A 91 -0.88 22.50 -1.32
C SER A 91 -1.39 23.63 -2.21
N ARG A 92 -2.70 23.85 -2.27
CA ARG A 92 -3.41 24.82 -3.13
C ARG A 92 -3.04 24.79 -4.62
N ASN A 93 -2.20 23.87 -5.01
CA ASN A 93 -1.78 23.67 -6.40
C ASN A 93 -1.80 22.18 -6.72
N PHE A 94 -2.70 21.79 -7.60
CA PHE A 94 -2.69 20.49 -8.22
C PHE A 94 -1.70 20.53 -9.40
N THR A 95 -0.49 20.01 -9.18
CA THR A 95 0.57 19.94 -10.19
C THR A 95 0.84 18.47 -10.52
N PRO A 96 0.14 17.93 -11.53
CA PRO A 96 0.35 16.54 -11.93
C PRO A 96 1.75 16.33 -12.49
N VAL A 97 2.29 15.15 -12.20
CA VAL A 97 3.59 14.72 -12.70
C VAL A 97 3.49 13.33 -13.31
N SER A 98 4.24 13.10 -14.37
CA SER A 98 4.28 11.81 -15.05
C SER A 98 5.66 11.54 -15.64
N GLY A 99 5.85 10.39 -16.16
CA GLY A 99 6.69 10.17 -17.32
C GLY A 99 7.92 9.36 -17.15
N SER A 100 8.40 8.96 -16.00
CA SER A 100 9.68 8.28 -16.05
C SER A 100 9.63 6.79 -15.73
N ALA A 101 10.40 6.00 -16.51
CA ALA A 101 10.64 4.58 -16.27
C ALA A 101 9.35 3.77 -16.03
N ALA A 102 8.32 3.99 -16.87
CA ALA A 102 7.00 3.36 -16.73
C ALA A 102 7.10 1.83 -16.69
N PHE A 103 7.93 1.23 -17.54
CA PHE A 103 8.16 -0.21 -17.58
C PHE A 103 8.73 -0.73 -16.24
N SER A 104 9.82 -0.12 -15.75
CA SER A 104 10.42 -0.53 -14.48
C SER A 104 9.46 -0.35 -13.31
N ARG A 105 8.70 0.74 -13.26
CA ARG A 105 7.70 0.99 -12.21
C ARG A 105 6.57 -0.03 -12.24
N PHE A 106 6.08 -0.37 -13.43
CA PHE A 106 5.03 -1.36 -13.60
C PHE A 106 5.46 -2.74 -13.08
N PHE A 107 6.61 -3.25 -13.53
CA PHE A 107 7.07 -4.57 -13.11
C PHE A 107 7.55 -4.61 -11.65
N LEU A 108 8.14 -3.52 -11.13
CA LEU A 108 8.37 -3.40 -9.68
C LEU A 108 7.05 -3.48 -8.90
N GLY A 109 5.95 -2.91 -9.43
CA GLY A 109 4.61 -3.06 -8.89
C GLY A 109 4.11 -4.51 -8.91
N VAL A 110 4.28 -5.21 -10.03
CA VAL A 110 3.92 -6.65 -10.18
C VAL A 110 4.60 -7.49 -9.11
N PHE A 111 5.93 -7.41 -9.00
CA PHE A 111 6.69 -8.22 -8.04
C PHE A 111 6.51 -7.78 -6.60
N ALA A 112 6.27 -6.49 -6.35
CA ALA A 112 5.88 -6.00 -5.04
C ALA A 112 4.56 -6.62 -4.57
N MET A 113 3.57 -6.73 -5.47
CA MET A 113 2.29 -7.38 -5.14
C MET A 113 2.46 -8.87 -4.89
N ILE A 114 3.22 -9.59 -5.71
CA ILE A 114 3.53 -11.01 -5.49
C ILE A 114 4.12 -11.19 -4.09
N GLY A 115 5.13 -10.42 -3.71
CA GLY A 115 5.72 -10.48 -2.38
C GLY A 115 4.72 -10.18 -1.26
N CYS A 116 3.85 -9.18 -1.43
CA CYS A 116 2.77 -8.86 -0.50
C CYS A 116 1.75 -10.00 -0.36
N LEU A 117 1.41 -10.69 -1.45
CA LEU A 117 0.42 -11.77 -1.42
C LEU A 117 1.00 -13.10 -0.90
N ILE A 118 2.31 -13.25 -0.89
CA ILE A 118 2.98 -14.37 -0.19
C ILE A 118 2.94 -14.14 1.32
N PHE A 119 3.22 -12.94 1.80
CA PHE A 119 3.10 -12.59 3.23
C PHE A 119 1.64 -12.39 3.67
N LEU A 120 0.70 -12.23 2.74
CA LEU A 120 -0.68 -11.84 2.97
C LEU A 120 -0.79 -10.43 3.58
N GLY A 121 -0.02 -9.47 3.06
CA GLY A 121 -0.13 -8.09 3.54
C GLY A 121 0.89 -7.12 2.98
N CYS A 122 0.57 -5.83 3.07
CA CYS A 122 1.49 -4.73 2.79
C CYS A 122 2.16 -4.25 4.10
N PRO A 123 3.12 -3.30 4.04
CA PRO A 123 3.74 -2.76 5.26
C PRO A 123 2.74 -2.23 6.29
N TRP A 124 1.67 -1.54 5.87
CA TRP A 124 0.65 -1.05 6.80
C TRP A 124 -0.02 -2.19 7.56
N ARG A 125 -0.42 -3.23 6.83
CA ARG A 125 -1.02 -4.41 7.46
C ARG A 125 -0.02 -5.14 8.37
N ALA A 126 1.26 -5.23 8.00
CA ALA A 126 2.26 -5.84 8.85
C ALA A 126 2.33 -5.17 10.24
N PHE A 127 2.30 -3.83 10.28
CA PHE A 127 2.28 -3.09 11.54
C PHE A 127 0.94 -3.18 12.27
N LEU A 128 -0.19 -3.18 11.56
CA LEU A 128 -1.51 -3.40 12.17
C LEU A 128 -1.64 -4.80 12.77
N ARG A 129 -1.09 -5.83 12.11
CA ARG A 129 -1.03 -7.21 12.63
C ARG A 129 -0.24 -7.27 13.94
N LEU A 130 0.95 -6.65 14.00
CA LEU A 130 1.71 -6.55 15.25
C LEU A 130 0.91 -5.83 16.34
N GLY A 131 0.25 -4.71 15.99
CA GLY A 131 -0.64 -3.99 16.90
C GLY A 131 -1.89 -4.78 17.32
N GLY A 132 -2.29 -5.79 16.57
CA GLY A 132 -3.35 -6.74 16.91
C GLY A 132 -2.89 -7.95 17.75
N GLY A 133 -1.57 -8.08 17.99
CA GLY A 133 -0.97 -9.21 18.71
C GLY A 133 -0.55 -10.38 17.83
N ASP A 134 -0.66 -10.25 16.49
CA ASP A 134 -0.24 -11.29 15.55
C ASP A 134 1.28 -11.30 15.40
N MET A 135 1.94 -12.22 16.11
CA MET A 135 3.39 -12.37 16.11
C MET A 135 3.92 -13.01 14.81
N THR A 136 3.08 -13.64 14.01
CA THR A 136 3.51 -14.17 12.68
C THR A 136 3.94 -13.03 11.75
N ALA A 137 3.52 -11.80 11.98
CA ALA A 137 3.92 -10.63 11.22
C ALA A 137 5.40 -10.24 11.42
N ILE A 138 6.06 -10.68 12.50
CA ILE A 138 7.46 -10.33 12.79
C ILE A 138 8.38 -10.72 11.63
N ALA A 139 8.25 -11.94 11.11
CA ALA A 139 9.07 -12.40 10.00
C ALA A 139 8.92 -11.51 8.76
N GLY A 140 7.68 -11.10 8.43
CA GLY A 140 7.42 -10.17 7.34
C GLY A 140 7.98 -8.77 7.60
N VAL A 141 7.90 -8.26 8.83
CA VAL A 141 8.50 -6.97 9.19
C VAL A 141 10.03 -7.01 9.06
N VAL A 142 10.67 -8.06 9.55
CA VAL A 142 12.12 -8.26 9.41
C VAL A 142 12.50 -8.34 7.93
N GLY A 143 11.72 -9.09 7.12
CA GLY A 143 11.89 -9.16 5.67
C GLY A 143 11.76 -7.78 5.00
N LEU A 144 10.76 -6.98 5.40
CA LEU A 144 10.60 -5.62 4.89
C LEU A 144 11.85 -4.77 5.16
N PHE A 145 12.40 -4.82 6.38
CA PHE A 145 13.64 -4.12 6.71
C PHE A 145 14.81 -4.58 5.85
N ALA A 146 14.97 -5.89 5.65
CA ALA A 146 16.02 -6.47 4.81
C ALA A 146 15.90 -5.99 3.35
N GLY A 147 14.70 -6.04 2.77
CA GLY A 147 14.46 -5.56 1.40
C GLY A 147 14.72 -4.07 1.23
N VAL A 148 14.30 -3.25 2.18
CA VAL A 148 14.56 -1.80 2.17
C VAL A 148 16.06 -1.51 2.32
N PHE A 149 16.77 -2.26 3.15
CA PHE A 149 18.23 -2.15 3.31
C PHE A 149 18.96 -2.43 1.99
N VAL A 150 18.63 -3.52 1.30
CA VAL A 150 19.20 -3.85 -0.01
C VAL A 150 18.89 -2.76 -1.03
N GLY A 151 17.63 -2.31 -1.13
CA GLY A 151 17.24 -1.24 -2.05
C GLY A 151 17.93 0.09 -1.75
N ARG A 152 18.23 0.37 -0.46
CA ARG A 152 19.04 1.53 -0.07
C ARG A 152 20.50 1.38 -0.52
N ALA A 153 21.07 0.17 -0.46
CA ALA A 153 22.42 -0.09 -0.96
C ALA A 153 22.50 0.21 -2.47
N PHE A 154 21.51 -0.20 -3.27
CA PHE A 154 21.44 0.17 -4.68
C PHE A 154 21.41 1.69 -4.90
N LYS A 155 20.60 2.41 -4.11
CA LYS A 155 20.53 3.89 -4.20
C LYS A 155 21.86 4.55 -3.86
N LYS A 156 22.61 4.05 -2.87
CA LYS A 156 23.96 4.54 -2.56
C LYS A 156 24.94 4.27 -3.69
N ASN A 157 24.76 3.18 -4.42
CA ASN A 157 25.58 2.77 -5.55
C ASN A 157 25.12 3.36 -6.89
N GLY A 158 24.31 4.43 -6.86
CA GLY A 158 23.94 5.19 -8.05
C GLY A 158 22.62 4.81 -8.71
N TYR A 159 21.82 3.89 -8.11
CA TYR A 159 20.47 3.65 -8.60
C TYR A 159 19.62 4.91 -8.44
N ILE A 160 19.03 5.35 -9.54
CA ILE A 160 18.08 6.46 -9.55
C ILE A 160 17.03 6.23 -10.64
N LEU A 161 15.75 6.28 -10.27
CA LEU A 161 14.70 6.40 -11.27
C LEU A 161 14.68 7.85 -11.76
N PRO A 162 14.56 8.06 -13.10
CA PRO A 162 14.43 9.40 -13.64
C PRO A 162 13.31 10.19 -12.97
N GLU A 163 13.47 11.49 -12.83
CA GLU A 163 12.47 12.36 -12.23
C GLU A 163 11.22 12.43 -13.10
N SER A 164 10.06 12.51 -12.46
CA SER A 164 8.80 12.74 -13.15
C SER A 164 8.71 14.22 -13.53
N GLU A 165 8.25 14.49 -14.74
CA GLU A 165 8.02 15.83 -15.25
C GLU A 165 6.58 16.29 -15.04
N THR A 166 6.36 17.59 -15.05
CA THR A 166 5.00 18.15 -15.00
C THR A 166 4.22 17.78 -16.25
N THR A 167 2.96 17.41 -16.08
CA THR A 167 2.08 17.02 -17.19
C THR A 167 0.78 17.82 -17.18
N ALA A 168 -0.03 17.66 -18.23
CA ALA A 168 -1.31 18.35 -18.35
C ALA A 168 -2.24 17.98 -17.18
N LYS A 169 -2.93 18.99 -16.63
CA LYS A 169 -3.85 18.79 -15.50
C LYS A 169 -4.92 17.75 -15.79
N ALA A 170 -5.45 17.73 -17.02
CA ALA A 170 -6.47 16.78 -17.44
C ALA A 170 -6.02 15.32 -17.26
N ILE A 171 -4.78 14.99 -17.60
CA ILE A 171 -4.21 13.65 -17.45
C ILE A 171 -4.03 13.32 -15.96
N GLY A 172 -3.66 14.29 -15.14
CA GLY A 172 -3.52 14.14 -13.70
C GLY A 172 -4.81 13.80 -12.96
N PHE A 173 -5.96 14.20 -13.50
CA PHE A 173 -7.28 13.84 -12.94
C PHE A 173 -7.71 12.40 -13.26
N LEU A 174 -7.08 11.71 -14.20
CA LEU A 174 -7.51 10.39 -14.65
C LEU A 174 -7.66 9.36 -13.50
N PRO A 175 -6.71 9.22 -12.56
CA PRO A 175 -6.88 8.30 -11.43
C PRO A 175 -8.07 8.65 -10.52
N LEU A 176 -8.32 9.95 -10.32
CA LEU A 176 -9.47 10.42 -9.53
C LEU A 176 -10.78 10.13 -10.24
N ILE A 177 -10.86 10.40 -11.56
CA ILE A 177 -12.06 10.13 -12.37
C ILE A 177 -12.40 8.64 -12.31
N ILE A 178 -11.39 7.76 -12.50
CA ILE A 178 -11.59 6.31 -12.40
C ILE A 178 -12.08 5.93 -10.99
N ALA A 179 -11.49 6.49 -9.92
CA ALA A 179 -11.92 6.20 -8.56
C ALA A 179 -13.38 6.65 -8.30
N ILE A 180 -13.79 7.80 -8.82
CA ILE A 180 -15.17 8.30 -8.70
C ILE A 180 -16.14 7.41 -9.51
N LEU A 181 -15.80 7.03 -10.74
CA LEU A 181 -16.63 6.14 -11.55
C LEU A 181 -16.82 4.77 -10.89
N LEU A 182 -15.74 4.20 -10.31
CA LEU A 182 -15.83 2.96 -9.57
C LEU A 182 -16.64 3.11 -8.28
N LEU A 183 -16.56 4.25 -7.60
CA LEU A 183 -17.37 4.54 -6.43
C LEU A 183 -18.86 4.65 -6.79
N ILE A 184 -19.18 5.30 -7.90
CA ILE A 184 -20.55 5.37 -8.44
C ILE A 184 -21.04 3.95 -8.76
N ALA A 185 -20.23 3.15 -9.46
CA ALA A 185 -20.58 1.76 -9.77
C ALA A 185 -20.86 0.94 -8.50
N LEU A 186 -20.08 1.15 -7.44
CA LEU A 186 -20.25 0.46 -6.16
C LEU A 186 -21.52 0.92 -5.42
N ILE A 187 -21.82 2.23 -5.40
CA ILE A 187 -23.01 2.79 -4.72
C ILE A 187 -24.30 2.32 -5.39
N PHE A 188 -24.33 2.33 -6.72
CA PHE A 188 -25.52 1.94 -7.47
C PHE A 188 -25.61 0.43 -7.71
N GLY A 189 -24.64 -0.36 -7.24
CA GLY A 189 -24.61 -1.81 -7.46
C GLY A 189 -24.66 -2.17 -8.94
N LEU A 190 -23.99 -1.38 -9.80
CA LEU A 190 -24.06 -1.55 -11.25
C LEU A 190 -23.55 -2.93 -11.64
N LYS A 191 -24.49 -3.76 -12.11
CA LYS A 191 -24.19 -5.05 -12.75
C LYS A 191 -24.24 -4.84 -14.25
N LEU A 192 -23.13 -5.03 -14.94
CA LEU A 192 -23.07 -4.99 -16.40
C LEU A 192 -23.33 -6.40 -16.95
N GLY A 193 -24.58 -6.66 -17.42
CA GLY A 193 -25.02 -7.95 -17.97
C GLY A 193 -25.41 -8.99 -16.91
N GLU A 194 -25.78 -10.19 -17.36
CA GLU A 194 -26.22 -11.30 -16.49
C GLU A 194 -25.11 -11.75 -15.51
N ASN A 195 -23.84 -11.52 -15.84
CA ASN A 195 -22.67 -11.85 -15.00
C ASN A 195 -22.07 -10.65 -14.27
N GLY A 196 -22.71 -9.48 -14.29
CA GLY A 196 -22.32 -8.26 -13.58
C GLY A 196 -20.86 -7.81 -13.83
N ALA A 197 -20.61 -6.50 -13.95
CA ALA A 197 -19.25 -5.99 -14.07
C ALA A 197 -18.47 -6.00 -12.74
N LEU A 198 -19.16 -6.08 -11.63
CA LEU A 198 -18.55 -6.15 -10.31
C LEU A 198 -18.88 -7.50 -9.67
N PHE A 199 -17.81 -8.30 -9.48
CA PHE A 199 -17.91 -9.54 -8.74
C PHE A 199 -17.86 -9.26 -7.24
N SER A 200 -18.64 -9.99 -6.46
CA SER A 200 -18.64 -9.94 -5.00
C SER A 200 -18.55 -11.35 -4.43
N SER A 201 -17.69 -11.52 -3.44
CA SER A 201 -17.51 -12.79 -2.74
C SER A 201 -18.70 -13.07 -1.83
N GLU A 202 -19.19 -14.30 -1.81
CA GLU A 202 -20.19 -14.78 -0.85
C GLU A 202 -19.54 -15.30 0.43
N LYS A 203 -18.26 -15.73 0.37
CA LYS A 203 -17.49 -16.32 1.47
C LYS A 203 -16.07 -15.77 1.49
N GLY A 204 -15.39 -15.93 2.61
CA GLY A 204 -13.99 -15.55 2.79
C GLY A 204 -13.79 -14.05 2.99
N PRO A 205 -12.54 -13.57 2.90
CA PRO A 205 -12.22 -12.17 3.19
C PRO A 205 -12.93 -11.14 2.30
N GLY A 206 -13.29 -11.51 1.06
CA GLY A 206 -13.98 -10.62 0.14
C GLY A 206 -15.44 -10.34 0.55
N SER A 207 -16.10 -11.27 1.26
CA SER A 207 -17.47 -11.07 1.76
C SER A 207 -17.53 -10.26 3.07
N GLN A 208 -16.39 -10.06 3.71
CA GLN A 208 -16.27 -9.29 4.95
C GLN A 208 -15.92 -7.84 4.62
N HIS A 209 -16.79 -6.92 4.98
CA HIS A 209 -16.56 -5.49 4.77
C HIS A 209 -17.41 -4.65 5.72
N ALA A 210 -16.86 -3.55 6.19
CA ALA A 210 -17.60 -2.53 6.92
C ALA A 210 -18.58 -1.81 5.98
N ASN A 211 -19.49 -1.02 6.57
CA ASN A 211 -20.38 -0.19 5.78
C ASN A 211 -19.58 0.70 4.81
N LEU A 212 -20.06 0.81 3.57
CA LEU A 212 -19.40 1.55 2.48
C LEU A 212 -19.00 2.97 2.89
N PHE A 213 -19.92 3.73 3.50
CA PHE A 213 -19.66 5.12 3.86
C PHE A 213 -18.66 5.24 5.01
N ILE A 214 -18.69 4.33 5.99
CA ILE A 214 -17.73 4.29 7.09
C ILE A 214 -16.34 3.99 6.53
N SER A 215 -16.21 2.96 5.68
CA SER A 215 -14.96 2.60 5.00
C SER A 215 -14.40 3.77 4.18
N LEU A 216 -15.26 4.41 3.40
CA LEU A 216 -14.89 5.53 2.54
C LEU A 216 -14.36 6.73 3.36
N ILE A 217 -15.12 7.14 4.39
CA ILE A 217 -14.75 8.29 5.24
C ILE A 217 -13.44 8.01 5.97
N CYS A 218 -13.30 6.84 6.61
CA CYS A 218 -12.06 6.45 7.28
C CYS A 218 -10.86 6.48 6.32
N ALA A 219 -11.02 5.96 5.10
CA ALA A 219 -9.96 5.94 4.11
C ALA A 219 -9.62 7.35 3.57
N ILE A 220 -10.60 8.22 3.39
CA ILE A 220 -10.37 9.63 3.03
C ILE A 220 -9.54 10.33 4.11
N ILE A 221 -9.87 10.14 5.39
CA ILE A 221 -9.13 10.72 6.51
C ILE A 221 -7.68 10.21 6.53
N ILE A 222 -7.48 8.88 6.43
CA ILE A 222 -6.14 8.28 6.36
C ILE A 222 -5.37 8.84 5.16
N GLY A 223 -5.97 8.84 3.97
CA GLY A 223 -5.35 9.34 2.74
C GLY A 223 -4.93 10.81 2.85
N ALA A 224 -5.79 11.64 3.45
CA ALA A 224 -5.52 13.05 3.64
C ALA A 224 -4.33 13.30 4.58
N PHE A 225 -4.26 12.62 5.74
CA PHE A 225 -3.11 12.74 6.65
C PHE A 225 -1.83 12.17 6.07
N MET A 226 -1.90 11.04 5.35
CA MET A 226 -0.75 10.46 4.65
C MET A 226 -0.20 11.39 3.59
N GLN A 227 -1.06 12.07 2.80
CA GLN A 227 -0.63 13.04 1.79
C GLN A 227 -0.05 14.30 2.42
N ARG A 228 -0.69 14.85 3.47
CA ARG A 228 -0.20 16.04 4.16
C ARG A 228 1.18 15.83 4.79
N SER A 229 1.36 14.71 5.47
CA SER A 229 2.62 14.37 6.13
C SER A 229 3.70 13.88 5.16
N LYS A 230 3.32 13.43 3.95
CA LYS A 230 4.20 12.67 3.04
C LYS A 230 4.75 11.40 3.70
N PHE A 231 3.99 10.83 4.63
CA PHE A 231 4.40 9.62 5.34
C PHE A 231 4.58 8.42 4.40
N CYS A 232 5.59 7.63 4.68
CA CYS A 232 5.88 6.40 3.95
C CYS A 232 6.58 5.39 4.87
N SER A 233 6.00 4.22 5.06
CA SER A 233 6.58 3.17 5.89
C SER A 233 7.97 2.74 5.43
N VAL A 234 8.16 2.61 4.11
CA VAL A 234 9.46 2.28 3.51
C VAL A 234 10.46 3.42 3.68
N GLY A 235 9.99 4.66 3.53
CA GLY A 235 10.79 5.86 3.80
C GLY A 235 11.22 5.95 5.26
N ALA A 236 10.32 5.61 6.18
CA ALA A 236 10.61 5.56 7.61
C ALA A 236 11.74 4.58 7.93
N ILE A 237 11.66 3.35 7.41
CA ILE A 237 12.70 2.33 7.57
C ILE A 237 14.02 2.79 6.93
N SER A 238 13.98 3.34 5.72
CA SER A 238 15.18 3.81 5.03
C SER A 238 15.92 4.89 5.82
N LYS A 239 15.18 5.81 6.47
CA LYS A 239 15.73 6.91 7.26
C LYS A 239 16.37 6.47 8.59
N ILE A 240 15.96 5.35 9.17
CA ILE A 240 16.61 4.76 10.34
C ILE A 240 18.11 4.54 10.07
N PHE A 241 18.45 4.05 8.87
CA PHE A 241 19.83 3.85 8.47
C PHE A 241 20.61 5.17 8.23
N GLU A 242 19.91 6.31 8.23
CA GLU A 242 20.47 7.67 8.21
C GLU A 242 20.47 8.32 9.62
N ARG A 243 20.08 7.55 10.64
CA ARG A 243 19.88 8.02 12.03
C ARG A 243 18.81 9.12 12.15
N ASP A 244 17.88 9.20 11.18
CA ASP A 244 16.68 10.05 11.25
C ASP A 244 15.47 9.21 11.62
N PHE A 245 15.06 9.26 12.87
CA PHE A 245 13.94 8.52 13.42
C PHE A 245 12.60 9.26 13.30
N SER A 246 12.59 10.49 12.78
CA SER A 246 11.41 11.36 12.78
C SER A 246 10.18 10.69 12.13
N MET A 247 10.37 10.04 10.98
CA MET A 247 9.28 9.33 10.28
C MET A 247 8.96 7.96 10.92
N PHE A 248 9.92 7.36 11.63
CA PHE A 248 9.71 6.07 12.30
C PHE A 248 8.76 6.19 13.50
N TYR A 249 8.69 7.36 14.16
CA TYR A 249 7.65 7.62 15.17
C TYR A 249 6.23 7.48 14.60
N GLY A 250 6.05 7.72 13.29
CA GLY A 250 4.78 7.43 12.61
C GLY A 250 4.50 5.92 12.53
N VAL A 251 5.52 5.08 12.27
CA VAL A 251 5.37 3.61 12.31
C VAL A 251 5.07 3.13 13.73
N ALA A 252 5.80 3.64 14.71
CA ALA A 252 5.56 3.32 16.12
C ALA A 252 4.12 3.69 16.54
N SER A 253 3.62 4.86 16.10
CA SER A 253 2.25 5.27 16.40
C SER A 253 1.19 4.38 15.75
N ILE A 254 1.45 3.80 14.55
CA ILE A 254 0.55 2.78 13.98
C ILE A 254 0.41 1.61 14.95
N ILE A 255 1.54 1.04 15.39
CA ILE A 255 1.54 -0.16 16.25
C ILE A 255 0.87 0.15 17.59
N VAL A 256 1.30 1.21 18.28
CA VAL A 256 0.80 1.59 19.60
C VAL A 256 -0.71 1.88 19.57
N CYS A 257 -1.15 2.73 18.64
CA CYS A 257 -2.56 3.06 18.50
C CYS A 257 -3.39 1.84 18.10
N ALA A 258 -2.88 0.97 17.22
CA ALA A 258 -3.57 -0.26 16.86
C ALA A 258 -3.66 -1.22 18.05
N SER A 259 -2.61 -1.34 18.89
CA SER A 259 -2.66 -2.16 20.11
C SER A 259 -3.71 -1.65 21.08
N ILE A 260 -3.70 -0.35 21.36
CA ILE A 260 -4.69 0.26 22.28
C ILE A 260 -6.12 0.07 21.74
N THR A 261 -6.33 0.35 20.45
CA THR A 261 -7.67 0.23 19.85
C THR A 261 -8.16 -1.22 19.84
N ASN A 262 -7.29 -2.19 19.50
CA ASN A 262 -7.65 -3.61 19.52
C ASN A 262 -7.96 -4.10 20.95
N LEU A 263 -7.23 -3.62 21.96
CA LEU A 263 -7.52 -3.95 23.37
C LEU A 263 -8.88 -3.38 23.78
N VAL A 264 -9.17 -2.12 23.48
CA VAL A 264 -10.45 -1.47 23.82
C VAL A 264 -11.63 -2.15 23.11
N LEU A 265 -11.44 -2.59 21.86
CA LEU A 265 -12.49 -3.24 21.07
C LEU A 265 -12.55 -4.77 21.28
N ASN A 266 -11.77 -5.34 22.21
CA ASN A 266 -11.69 -6.79 22.49
C ASN A 266 -11.33 -7.62 21.23
N GLN A 267 -10.46 -7.10 20.35
CA GLN A 267 -9.99 -7.75 19.13
C GLN A 267 -8.52 -8.17 19.23
N TYR A 268 -7.84 -7.86 20.35
CA TYR A 268 -6.42 -8.18 20.54
C TYR A 268 -6.23 -9.68 20.75
N LYS A 269 -5.45 -10.32 19.87
CA LYS A 269 -5.14 -11.75 19.93
C LYS A 269 -3.64 -11.98 19.87
N PHE A 270 -3.02 -12.18 21.04
CA PHE A 270 -1.58 -12.41 21.10
C PHE A 270 -1.20 -13.84 20.74
N GLY A 271 -0.17 -13.99 19.89
CA GLY A 271 0.46 -15.28 19.61
C GLY A 271 0.75 -15.52 18.13
N PHE A 272 1.19 -16.75 17.85
CA PHE A 272 1.56 -17.20 16.51
C PHE A 272 0.48 -18.10 15.89
N GLU A 273 -0.38 -18.72 16.68
CA GLU A 273 -1.33 -19.73 16.23
C GLU A 273 -2.74 -19.15 16.03
N GLY A 274 -3.41 -19.66 14.99
CA GLY A 274 -4.80 -19.31 14.71
C GLY A 274 -5.03 -17.83 14.39
N GLN A 275 -4.02 -17.14 13.90
CA GLN A 275 -4.15 -15.74 13.50
C GLN A 275 -5.01 -15.61 12.23
N PRO A 276 -6.00 -14.70 12.21
CA PRO A 276 -6.88 -14.56 11.05
C PRO A 276 -6.15 -14.17 9.79
N ILE A 277 -6.39 -14.87 8.70
CA ILE A 277 -5.84 -14.58 7.37
C ILE A 277 -4.32 -14.39 7.41
N ALA A 278 -3.64 -15.27 8.13
CA ALA A 278 -2.19 -15.36 8.28
C ALA A 278 -1.77 -16.82 8.23
N HIS A 279 -0.55 -17.09 7.84
CA HIS A 279 0.07 -18.41 7.87
C HIS A 279 1.36 -18.38 8.69
N ASN A 280 1.81 -19.56 9.12
CA ASN A 280 2.97 -19.72 9.97
C ASN A 280 4.28 -20.00 9.19
N ASP A 281 4.26 -19.90 7.86
CA ASP A 281 5.47 -20.03 7.02
C ASP A 281 6.35 -18.78 7.16
N MET A 282 7.13 -18.75 8.25
CA MET A 282 7.96 -17.58 8.59
C MET A 282 9.02 -17.28 7.53
N LEU A 283 9.61 -18.31 6.94
CA LEU A 283 10.61 -18.14 5.87
C LEU A 283 10.01 -17.43 4.66
N TRP A 284 8.82 -17.86 4.23
CA TRP A 284 8.17 -17.28 3.07
C TRP A 284 7.55 -15.90 3.37
N SER A 285 7.10 -15.68 4.61
CA SER A 285 6.74 -14.35 5.09
C SER A 285 7.92 -13.38 5.03
N PHE A 286 9.11 -13.83 5.44
CA PHE A 286 10.35 -13.06 5.35
C PHE A 286 10.76 -12.80 3.89
N LEU A 287 10.84 -13.83 3.05
CA LEU A 287 11.27 -13.71 1.66
C LEU A 287 10.28 -12.87 0.82
N GLY A 288 8.97 -13.09 0.98
CA GLY A 288 7.94 -12.30 0.30
C GLY A 288 8.03 -10.82 0.64
N MET A 289 8.17 -10.49 1.92
CA MET A 289 8.31 -9.09 2.34
C MET A 289 9.69 -8.50 2.06
N THR A 290 10.74 -9.32 1.94
CA THR A 290 12.05 -8.88 1.45
C THR A 290 11.95 -8.45 -0.02
N LEU A 291 11.33 -9.26 -0.86
CA LEU A 291 11.05 -8.90 -2.26
C LEU A 291 10.21 -7.64 -2.36
N ALA A 292 9.08 -7.59 -1.63
CA ALA A 292 8.21 -6.42 -1.62
C ALA A 292 8.96 -5.16 -1.14
N GLY A 293 9.71 -5.25 -0.05
CA GLY A 293 10.51 -4.16 0.50
C GLY A 293 11.56 -3.62 -0.47
N LEU A 294 12.25 -4.53 -1.18
CA LEU A 294 13.18 -4.17 -2.24
C LEU A 294 12.47 -3.40 -3.37
N CYS A 295 11.38 -3.95 -3.91
CA CYS A 295 10.60 -3.29 -4.96
C CYS A 295 10.05 -1.92 -4.51
N PHE A 296 9.55 -1.81 -3.27
CA PHE A 296 9.09 -0.55 -2.69
C PHE A 296 10.22 0.46 -2.52
N SER A 297 11.40 0.00 -2.11
CA SER A 297 12.56 0.87 -2.01
C SER A 297 12.96 1.41 -3.38
N LEU A 298 13.05 0.56 -4.39
CA LEU A 298 13.41 0.95 -5.76
C LEU A 298 12.35 1.84 -6.41
N SER A 299 11.06 1.68 -6.10
CA SER A 299 9.97 2.54 -6.61
C SER A 299 9.74 3.81 -5.78
N TYR A 300 10.50 4.03 -4.70
CA TYR A 300 10.41 5.18 -3.77
C TYR A 300 9.11 5.26 -2.97
N GLY A 301 8.38 4.18 -2.77
CA GLY A 301 7.16 4.23 -1.96
C GLY A 301 6.54 2.88 -1.62
N CYS A 302 5.84 2.82 -0.49
CA CYS A 302 4.96 1.70 -0.16
C CYS A 302 3.63 1.80 -0.93
N PRO A 303 2.82 0.72 -1.00
CA PRO A 303 1.54 0.73 -1.72
C PRO A 303 0.60 1.87 -1.31
N GLY A 304 0.45 2.09 -0.01
CA GLY A 304 -0.40 3.17 0.49
C GLY A 304 0.07 4.55 0.05
N LYS A 305 1.38 4.82 0.06
CA LYS A 305 1.93 6.06 -0.48
C LYS A 305 1.60 6.23 -1.95
N HIS A 306 1.75 5.19 -2.76
CA HIS A 306 1.48 5.27 -4.20
C HIS A 306 0.00 5.51 -4.49
N LEU A 307 -0.94 4.85 -3.76
CA LEU A 307 -2.38 5.11 -3.87
C LEU A 307 -2.74 6.56 -3.55
N VAL A 308 -2.20 7.09 -2.47
CA VAL A 308 -2.44 8.47 -2.05
C VAL A 308 -1.82 9.47 -3.05
N GLN A 309 -0.62 9.19 -3.54
CA GLN A 309 0.07 10.06 -4.50
C GLN A 309 -0.59 10.05 -5.88
N MET A 310 -1.15 8.91 -6.34
CA MET A 310 -1.87 8.91 -7.62
C MET A 310 -3.13 9.79 -7.55
N GLY A 311 -3.81 9.86 -6.39
CA GLY A 311 -4.88 10.81 -6.16
C GLY A 311 -4.41 12.27 -6.21
N ALA A 312 -3.21 12.56 -5.75
CA ALA A 312 -2.57 13.87 -5.83
C ALA A 312 -1.97 14.20 -7.22
N GLY A 313 -2.25 13.38 -8.25
CA GLY A 313 -1.83 13.62 -9.63
C GLY A 313 -0.47 13.02 -10.01
N ASN A 314 0.11 12.12 -9.20
CA ASN A 314 1.36 11.45 -9.57
C ASN A 314 1.08 10.20 -10.42
N LEU A 315 1.21 10.34 -11.74
CA LEU A 315 0.94 9.24 -12.69
C LEU A 315 2.03 8.15 -12.67
N SER A 316 3.25 8.48 -12.27
CA SER A 316 4.28 7.45 -12.03
C SER A 316 3.89 6.52 -10.88
N SER A 317 3.19 7.04 -9.86
CA SER A 317 2.58 6.23 -8.80
C SER A 317 1.40 5.42 -9.33
N ALA A 318 0.58 5.97 -10.23
CA ALA A 318 -0.51 5.24 -10.86
C ALA A 318 0.00 4.04 -11.67
N VAL A 319 1.08 4.19 -12.43
CA VAL A 319 1.72 3.07 -13.17
C VAL A 319 2.18 1.96 -12.22
N PHE A 320 2.78 2.31 -11.08
CA PHE A 320 3.16 1.33 -10.08
C PHE A 320 1.94 0.60 -9.49
N VAL A 321 0.85 1.31 -9.18
CA VAL A 321 -0.41 0.73 -8.68
C VAL A 321 -1.05 -0.17 -9.73
N LEU A 322 -1.02 0.21 -11.01
CA LEU A 322 -1.46 -0.66 -12.10
C LEU A 322 -0.63 -1.94 -12.18
N GLY A 323 0.69 -1.83 -12.02
CA GLY A 323 1.58 -3.00 -11.90
C GLY A 323 1.19 -3.90 -10.73
N MET A 324 0.90 -3.32 -9.56
CA MET A 324 0.39 -4.09 -8.42
C MET A 324 -0.94 -4.78 -8.73
N GLY A 325 -1.85 -4.10 -9.43
CA GLY A 325 -3.11 -4.69 -9.89
C GLY A 325 -2.88 -5.90 -10.81
N ALA A 326 -2.00 -5.76 -11.80
CA ALA A 326 -1.59 -6.86 -12.67
C ALA A 326 -0.94 -8.01 -11.87
N GLY A 327 -0.08 -7.68 -10.90
CA GLY A 327 0.53 -8.66 -10.00
C GLY A 327 -0.50 -9.43 -9.18
N ALA A 328 -1.58 -8.78 -8.76
CA ALA A 328 -2.69 -9.44 -8.06
C ALA A 328 -3.42 -10.43 -8.99
N ALA A 329 -3.72 -10.02 -10.23
CA ALA A 329 -4.33 -10.89 -11.23
C ALA A 329 -3.44 -12.10 -11.53
N ILE A 330 -2.16 -11.88 -11.80
CA ILE A 330 -1.18 -12.94 -12.04
C ILE A 330 -1.11 -13.88 -10.83
N SER A 331 -1.02 -13.35 -9.61
CA SER A 331 -0.86 -14.17 -8.41
C SER A 331 -2.05 -15.11 -8.18
N HIS A 332 -3.26 -14.69 -8.47
CA HIS A 332 -4.44 -15.54 -8.28
C HIS A 332 -4.72 -16.47 -9.46
N ASN A 333 -4.51 -16.02 -10.69
CA ASN A 333 -4.76 -16.84 -11.87
C ASN A 333 -3.70 -17.93 -12.07
N PHE A 334 -2.46 -17.73 -11.58
CA PHE A 334 -1.36 -18.71 -11.67
C PHE A 334 -1.04 -19.39 -10.33
N ILE A 335 -1.92 -19.28 -9.33
CA ILE A 335 -1.77 -19.96 -8.03
C ILE A 335 -0.43 -19.61 -7.36
N LEU A 336 -0.10 -18.30 -7.29
CA LEU A 336 1.09 -17.78 -6.61
C LEU A 336 0.77 -17.21 -5.24
N ALA A 337 -0.49 -16.76 -5.02
CA ALA A 337 -0.90 -16.13 -3.79
C ALA A 337 -1.05 -17.16 -2.65
N SER A 338 -0.46 -16.86 -1.51
CA SER A 338 -0.63 -17.65 -0.28
C SER A 338 -2.05 -17.54 0.28
N SER A 339 -2.36 -18.44 1.20
CA SER A 339 -3.60 -18.44 1.99
C SER A 339 -3.27 -18.62 3.47
N GLY A 340 -4.29 -18.67 4.33
CA GLY A 340 -4.11 -19.05 5.74
C GLY A 340 -3.53 -20.46 5.93
N ALA A 341 -3.61 -21.32 4.93
CA ALA A 341 -3.04 -22.66 4.94
C ALA A 341 -1.52 -22.70 4.61
N GLY A 342 -0.94 -21.57 4.19
CA GLY A 342 0.47 -21.50 3.80
C GLY A 342 0.67 -21.03 2.36
N ILE A 343 1.90 -21.23 1.86
CA ILE A 343 2.29 -20.87 0.49
C ILE A 343 1.76 -21.88 -0.54
N THR A 344 1.70 -21.44 -1.77
CA THR A 344 1.36 -22.27 -2.93
C THR A 344 2.62 -22.86 -3.58
N PRO A 345 2.51 -23.97 -4.33
CA PRO A 345 3.68 -24.63 -4.94
C PRO A 345 4.47 -23.74 -5.91
N PHE A 346 3.84 -22.79 -6.57
CA PHE A 346 4.48 -21.91 -7.55
C PHE A 346 5.01 -20.60 -6.95
N ALA A 347 4.68 -20.28 -5.71
CA ALA A 347 5.13 -19.07 -5.01
C ALA A 347 6.67 -18.94 -4.97
N PRO A 348 7.46 -20.01 -4.68
CA PRO A 348 8.92 -19.92 -4.66
C PRO A 348 9.55 -19.46 -5.97
N TYR A 349 9.04 -19.96 -7.10
CA TYR A 349 9.53 -19.57 -8.42
C TYR A 349 9.25 -18.11 -8.73
N ALA A 350 8.06 -17.63 -8.39
CA ALA A 350 7.67 -16.23 -8.60
C ALA A 350 8.53 -15.28 -7.75
N VAL A 351 8.86 -15.67 -6.51
CA VAL A 351 9.77 -14.90 -5.64
C VAL A 351 11.18 -14.86 -6.24
N ALA A 352 11.70 -15.98 -6.71
CA ALA A 352 13.04 -16.04 -7.32
C ALA A 352 13.12 -15.14 -8.57
N ILE A 353 12.13 -15.22 -9.47
CA ILE A 353 12.05 -14.35 -10.66
C ILE A 353 11.96 -12.89 -10.24
N GLY A 354 11.16 -12.59 -9.21
CA GLY A 354 11.01 -11.22 -8.68
C GLY A 354 12.32 -10.67 -8.13
N PHE A 355 13.10 -11.46 -7.42
CA PHE A 355 14.44 -11.06 -6.96
C PHE A 355 15.40 -10.82 -8.12
N ILE A 356 15.44 -11.71 -9.11
CA ILE A 356 16.28 -11.54 -10.31
C ILE A 356 15.94 -10.21 -10.98
N TYR A 357 14.64 -9.94 -11.20
CA TYR A 357 14.21 -8.70 -11.83
C TYR A 357 14.56 -7.46 -10.99
N ALA A 358 14.25 -7.47 -9.68
CA ALA A 358 14.50 -6.32 -8.81
C ALA A 358 16.00 -6.01 -8.67
N ILE A 359 16.85 -7.06 -8.60
CA ILE A 359 18.30 -6.93 -8.56
C ILE A 359 18.81 -6.39 -9.91
N TYR A 360 18.30 -6.91 -11.04
CA TYR A 360 18.63 -6.39 -12.37
C TYR A 360 18.30 -4.89 -12.47
N VAL A 361 17.10 -4.49 -12.11
CA VAL A 361 16.69 -3.06 -12.10
C VAL A 361 17.62 -2.24 -11.19
N GLY A 362 17.94 -2.76 -10.00
CA GLY A 362 18.82 -2.08 -9.04
C GLY A 362 20.24 -1.83 -9.58
N PHE A 363 20.78 -2.73 -10.38
CA PHE A 363 22.13 -2.58 -10.95
C PHE A 363 22.17 -1.76 -12.24
N PHE A 364 21.20 -1.94 -13.11
CA PHE A 364 21.24 -1.39 -14.47
C PHE A 364 20.48 -0.07 -14.66
N THR A 365 19.62 0.32 -13.71
CA THR A 365 18.97 1.63 -13.76
C THR A 365 19.84 2.65 -13.03
N LYS A 366 20.76 3.26 -13.75
CA LYS A 366 21.65 4.33 -13.23
C LYS A 366 21.37 5.65 -13.95
N LYS A 367 21.81 6.74 -13.35
CA LYS A 367 21.82 8.04 -14.03
C LYS A 367 22.74 7.93 -15.25
N ALA A 368 22.18 8.20 -16.45
CA ALA A 368 22.96 8.39 -17.65
C ALA A 368 23.82 9.64 -17.55
#